data_920e84695b97bd85b329ce5ab6b089ec
#
_entry.id   920e84695b97bd85b329ce5ab6b089ec
#
_cell.length_a   1.000
_cell.length_b   1.000
_cell.length_c   1.000
_cell.angle_alpha   90.00
_cell.angle_beta   90.00
_cell.angle_gamma   90.00
#
_symmetry.space_group_name_H-M   'P 1'
#
loop_
_entity.id
_entity.type
_entity.pdbx_description
1 polymer ?
#
loop_
_entity_poly.entity_id
_entity_poly.type
_entity_poly.pdbx_seq_one_letter_code
_entity_poly.pdbx_strand_id
1 'polypeptide(L)'
;SNKVKKDLAEFYNKKIHVIYNPIKDVYLDEKIKKNNTFFYVGRAKDPIKRFELVKESLSIVKNGEKNLKVCGVEDPKFGNYLGVIKDEKLNEIYNSSKYVLLPSKAEGLGLPMIEAMICGSIPITCSDNLTAKEFLPTEFICDPNSQSIINQIKKLEENYEEKRKLAIEFGKKYKVQFDKKIIDERIMPST
;
A
#
# COMPACT_ATOMS: atom_id res chain seq x y z
N SER A 1 -10.58 -3.53 -9.48
CA SER A 1 -11.34 -2.81 -8.46
C SER A 1 -12.71 -2.37 -8.98
N ASN A 2 -13.60 -2.02 -8.07
CA ASN A 2 -14.92 -1.47 -8.44
C ASN A 2 -14.79 -0.15 -9.21
N LYS A 3 -13.76 0.65 -8.91
CA LYS A 3 -13.44 1.86 -9.68
C LYS A 3 -13.20 1.52 -11.16
N VAL A 4 -12.35 0.53 -11.45
CA VAL A 4 -12.08 0.09 -12.83
C VAL A 4 -13.34 -0.46 -13.50
N LYS A 5 -14.16 -1.22 -12.76
CA LYS A 5 -15.45 -1.69 -13.28
C LYS A 5 -16.36 -0.53 -13.71
N LYS A 6 -16.46 0.52 -12.87
CA LYS A 6 -17.27 1.70 -13.18
C LYS A 6 -16.79 2.41 -14.44
N ASP A 7 -15.48 2.61 -14.57
CA ASP A 7 -14.90 3.26 -15.75
C ASP A 7 -15.15 2.46 -17.02
N LEU A 8 -15.00 1.13 -16.97
CA LEU A 8 -15.25 0.26 -18.12
C LEU A 8 -16.73 0.20 -18.51
N ALA A 9 -17.66 0.33 -17.54
CA ALA A 9 -19.09 0.30 -17.80
C ALA A 9 -19.57 1.48 -18.68
N GLU A 10 -18.79 2.56 -18.76
CA GLU A 10 -19.08 3.69 -19.67
C GLU A 10 -18.83 3.32 -21.15
N PHE A 11 -17.98 2.33 -21.41
CA PHE A 11 -17.60 1.92 -22.76
C PHE A 11 -18.18 0.57 -23.19
N TYR A 12 -18.61 -0.27 -22.24
CA TYR A 12 -19.07 -1.64 -22.52
C TYR A 12 -20.45 -1.89 -21.94
N ASN A 13 -21.41 -2.14 -22.82
CA ASN A 13 -22.78 -2.55 -22.42
C ASN A 13 -22.87 -4.06 -22.12
N LYS A 14 -21.96 -4.58 -21.30
CA LYS A 14 -21.93 -5.99 -20.87
C LYS A 14 -21.76 -6.09 -19.35
N LYS A 15 -22.21 -7.20 -18.78
CA LYS A 15 -22.00 -7.49 -17.36
C LYS A 15 -20.51 -7.63 -17.06
N ILE A 16 -19.97 -6.74 -16.24
CA ILE A 16 -18.56 -6.73 -15.84
C ILE A 16 -18.43 -7.33 -14.43
N HIS A 17 -17.65 -8.39 -14.31
CA HIS A 17 -17.30 -9.01 -13.02
C HIS A 17 -15.96 -8.47 -12.53
N VAL A 18 -15.89 -8.13 -11.23
CA VAL A 18 -14.63 -7.73 -10.59
C VAL A 18 -14.01 -8.97 -9.96
N ILE A 19 -12.81 -9.30 -10.41
CA ILE A 19 -11.97 -10.36 -9.86
C ILE A 19 -10.69 -9.70 -9.39
N TYR A 20 -10.36 -9.91 -8.11
CA TYR A 20 -9.15 -9.34 -7.51
C TYR A 20 -7.97 -10.29 -7.66
N ASN A 21 -6.78 -9.73 -7.84
CA ASN A 21 -5.56 -10.54 -7.83
C ASN A 21 -5.34 -11.14 -6.43
N PRO A 22 -4.97 -12.41 -6.34
CA PRO A 22 -4.67 -13.04 -5.05
C PRO A 22 -3.44 -12.39 -4.40
N ILE A 23 -3.45 -12.35 -3.08
CA ILE A 23 -2.29 -11.96 -2.28
C ILE A 23 -1.42 -13.19 -2.05
N LYS A 24 -0.12 -13.08 -2.26
CA LYS A 24 0.82 -14.18 -2.05
C LYS A 24 0.90 -14.56 -0.57
N ASP A 25 1.03 -15.86 -0.29
CA ASP A 25 1.06 -16.39 1.08
C ASP A 25 2.31 -16.00 1.87
N VAL A 26 3.38 -15.61 1.19
CA VAL A 26 4.60 -15.10 1.83
C VAL A 26 4.36 -13.86 2.70
N TYR A 27 3.32 -13.07 2.40
CA TYR A 27 3.00 -11.89 3.20
C TYR A 27 2.20 -12.29 4.45
N LEU A 28 2.84 -12.09 5.61
CA LEU A 28 2.28 -12.40 6.92
C LEU A 28 2.91 -11.50 8.01
N ASP A 29 2.18 -11.27 9.09
CA ASP A 29 2.68 -10.55 10.26
C ASP A 29 3.57 -11.47 11.09
N GLU A 30 4.87 -11.26 11.04
CA GLU A 30 5.89 -11.99 11.80
C GLU A 30 6.00 -11.51 13.26
N LYS A 31 5.15 -10.59 13.69
CA LYS A 31 5.13 -9.98 15.02
C LYS A 31 6.46 -9.34 15.43
N ILE A 32 7.25 -8.93 14.45
CA ILE A 32 8.53 -8.26 14.68
C ILE A 32 8.26 -6.83 15.17
N LYS A 33 9.10 -6.37 16.10
CA LYS A 33 9.08 -4.98 16.54
C LYS A 33 9.39 -4.05 15.36
N LYS A 34 8.49 -3.13 15.07
CA LYS A 34 8.68 -2.16 13.99
C LYS A 34 9.79 -1.18 14.34
N ASN A 35 10.66 -0.94 13.37
CA ASN A 35 11.63 0.14 13.42
C ASN A 35 10.95 1.45 13.01
N ASN A 36 11.49 2.58 13.45
CA ASN A 36 10.98 3.89 13.01
C ASN A 36 11.45 4.19 11.57
N THR A 37 10.99 3.37 10.62
CA THR A 37 11.39 3.41 9.22
C THR A 37 10.18 3.57 8.32
N PHE A 38 10.41 4.23 7.20
CA PHE A 38 9.49 4.39 6.08
C PHE A 38 9.87 3.43 4.96
N PHE A 39 8.88 3.03 4.21
CA PHE A 39 9.10 2.20 3.04
C PHE A 39 8.30 2.74 1.84
N TYR A 40 8.90 2.69 0.69
CA TYR A 40 8.26 2.96 -0.59
C TYR A 40 8.57 1.81 -1.57
N VAL A 41 7.56 1.35 -2.27
CA VAL A 41 7.68 0.33 -3.30
C VAL A 41 6.93 0.75 -4.55
N GLY A 42 7.63 0.82 -5.67
CA GLY A 42 7.04 1.21 -6.95
C GLY A 42 8.04 1.84 -7.91
N ARG A 43 7.50 2.29 -9.05
CA ARG A 43 8.27 3.02 -10.07
C ARG A 43 8.40 4.49 -9.65
N ALA A 44 9.51 4.84 -9.02
CA ALA A 44 9.70 6.16 -8.43
C ALA A 44 9.67 7.32 -9.46
N LYS A 45 10.05 7.06 -10.72
CA LYS A 45 10.00 8.06 -11.80
C LYS A 45 8.65 8.17 -12.51
N ASP A 46 7.70 7.28 -12.20
CA ASP A 46 6.36 7.35 -12.74
C ASP A 46 5.58 8.50 -12.06
N PRO A 47 5.14 9.54 -12.80
CA PRO A 47 4.42 10.67 -12.22
C PRO A 47 3.15 10.28 -11.48
N ILE A 48 2.51 9.17 -11.88
CA ILE A 48 1.31 8.64 -11.21
C ILE A 48 1.64 8.18 -9.79
N LYS A 49 2.86 7.68 -9.55
CA LYS A 49 3.32 7.17 -8.26
C LYS A 49 3.73 8.27 -7.28
N ARG A 50 3.98 9.50 -7.76
CA ARG A 50 4.25 10.71 -6.98
C ARG A 50 5.34 10.54 -5.92
N PHE A 51 6.46 9.92 -6.27
CA PHE A 51 7.59 9.77 -5.35
C PHE A 51 8.10 11.13 -4.83
N GLU A 52 7.95 12.21 -5.60
CA GLU A 52 8.35 13.56 -5.15
C GLU A 52 7.61 13.98 -3.88
N LEU A 53 6.34 13.60 -3.67
CA LEU A 53 5.65 13.86 -2.41
C LEU A 53 6.27 13.11 -1.23
N VAL A 54 6.80 11.88 -1.44
CA VAL A 54 7.55 11.15 -0.41
C VAL A 54 8.82 11.89 -0.07
N LYS A 55 9.57 12.31 -1.09
CA LYS A 55 10.82 13.06 -0.94
C LYS A 55 10.62 14.37 -0.21
N GLU A 56 9.67 15.20 -0.65
CA GLU A 56 9.32 16.47 0.01
C GLU A 56 8.93 16.26 1.47
N SER A 57 8.04 15.29 1.74
CA SER A 57 7.59 15.00 3.11
C SER A 57 8.74 14.57 4.01
N LEU A 58 9.56 13.63 3.56
CA LEU A 58 10.63 13.07 4.38
C LEU A 58 11.87 13.95 4.49
N SER A 59 12.05 14.93 3.61
CA SER A 59 13.10 15.96 3.75
C SER A 59 12.88 16.85 4.98
N ILE A 60 11.66 17.00 5.45
CA ILE A 60 11.29 17.82 6.62
C ILE A 60 11.27 16.98 7.92
N VAL A 61 11.03 15.67 7.81
CA VAL A 61 11.03 14.74 8.94
C VAL A 61 12.46 14.46 9.40
N LYS A 62 12.73 14.59 10.70
CA LYS A 62 14.06 14.28 11.26
C LYS A 62 14.51 12.86 10.87
N ASN A 63 15.65 12.75 10.19
CA ASN A 63 16.19 11.51 9.63
C ASN A 63 15.24 10.81 8.64
N GLY A 64 14.28 11.50 8.06
CA GLY A 64 13.28 10.90 7.19
C GLY A 64 13.89 10.18 5.99
N GLU A 65 14.81 10.83 5.27
CA GLU A 65 15.55 10.21 4.16
C GLU A 65 16.36 9.00 4.60
N LYS A 66 17.13 9.09 5.68
CA LYS A 66 17.96 7.99 6.20
C LYS A 66 17.14 6.77 6.61
N ASN A 67 15.90 7.00 7.06
CA ASN A 67 14.99 5.97 7.51
C ASN A 67 14.06 5.45 6.38
N LEU A 68 14.17 5.98 5.16
CA LEU A 68 13.40 5.52 4.01
C LEU A 68 14.13 4.38 3.30
N LYS A 69 13.45 3.25 3.13
CA LYS A 69 13.84 2.19 2.19
C LYS A 69 13.03 2.34 0.91
N VAL A 70 13.66 2.14 -0.23
CA VAL A 70 13.02 2.28 -1.55
C VAL A 70 13.25 1.03 -2.37
N CYS A 71 12.18 0.39 -2.85
CA CYS A 71 12.24 -0.72 -3.79
C CYS A 71 11.56 -0.35 -5.11
N GLY A 72 12.18 -0.75 -6.20
CA GLY A 72 11.64 -0.50 -7.54
C GLY A 72 12.69 -0.68 -8.63
N VAL A 73 12.28 -0.44 -9.86
CA VAL A 73 13.14 -0.63 -11.05
C VAL A 73 14.21 0.47 -11.16
N GLU A 74 13.94 1.65 -10.59
CA GLU A 74 14.73 2.86 -10.79
C GLU A 74 15.16 3.45 -9.45
N ASP A 75 16.44 3.83 -9.35
CA ASP A 75 16.98 4.56 -8.20
C ASP A 75 16.52 6.03 -8.24
N PRO A 76 15.73 6.48 -7.26
CA PRO A 76 15.26 7.86 -7.19
C PRO A 76 16.31 8.83 -6.63
N LYS A 77 17.51 8.35 -6.26
CA LYS A 77 18.56 9.15 -5.61
C LYS A 77 18.10 9.84 -4.32
N PHE A 78 17.21 9.16 -3.58
CA PHE A 78 16.71 9.59 -2.29
C PHE A 78 16.29 8.37 -1.46
N GLY A 79 16.75 8.30 -0.21
CA GLY A 79 16.58 7.14 0.66
C GLY A 79 17.56 6.01 0.37
N ASN A 80 17.39 4.88 1.06
CA ASN A 80 18.15 3.66 0.85
C ASN A 80 17.53 2.82 -0.26
N TYR A 81 18.05 2.92 -1.47
CA TYR A 81 17.58 2.19 -2.63
C TYR A 81 18.04 0.72 -2.61
N LEU A 82 17.13 -0.21 -2.71
CA LEU A 82 17.34 -1.66 -2.62
C LEU A 82 17.17 -2.39 -3.97
N GLY A 83 16.78 -1.66 -5.03
CA GLY A 83 16.50 -2.28 -6.33
C GLY A 83 15.19 -3.08 -6.34
N VAL A 84 15.12 -4.02 -7.30
CA VAL A 84 14.04 -5.00 -7.36
C VAL A 84 14.44 -6.19 -6.48
N ILE A 85 13.59 -6.54 -5.53
CA ILE A 85 13.84 -7.60 -4.55
C ILE A 85 12.80 -8.70 -4.63
N LYS A 86 13.10 -9.88 -4.10
CA LYS A 86 12.16 -11.01 -4.02
C LYS A 86 11.09 -10.77 -2.95
N ASP A 87 9.97 -11.49 -3.05
CA ASP A 87 8.84 -11.33 -2.15
C ASP A 87 9.19 -11.62 -0.68
N GLU A 88 10.04 -12.60 -0.40
CA GLU A 88 10.49 -12.91 0.95
C GLU A 88 11.19 -11.71 1.59
N LYS A 89 12.08 -11.05 0.83
CA LYS A 89 12.76 -9.85 1.31
C LYS A 89 11.82 -8.66 1.42
N LEU A 90 10.84 -8.58 0.52
CA LEU A 90 9.79 -7.56 0.57
C LEU A 90 8.94 -7.73 1.83
N ASN A 91 8.57 -9.00 2.18
CA ASN A 91 7.89 -9.31 3.43
C ASN A 91 8.68 -8.85 4.67
N GLU A 92 9.99 -9.14 4.75
CA GLU A 92 10.86 -8.67 5.84
C GLU A 92 10.84 -7.13 5.99
N ILE A 93 10.88 -6.41 4.85
CA ILE A 93 10.88 -4.95 4.85
C ILE A 93 9.54 -4.41 5.33
N TYR A 94 8.42 -4.95 4.86
CA TYR A 94 7.10 -4.61 5.38
C TYR A 94 7.02 -4.89 6.89
N ASN A 95 7.47 -6.06 7.34
CA ASN A 95 7.45 -6.41 8.75
C ASN A 95 8.32 -5.49 9.62
N SER A 96 9.42 -4.96 9.10
CA SER A 96 10.32 -4.08 9.84
C SER A 96 9.94 -2.60 9.78
N SER A 97 9.11 -2.17 8.82
CA SER A 97 8.76 -0.77 8.62
C SER A 97 7.49 -0.37 9.38
N LYS A 98 7.44 0.85 9.94
CA LYS A 98 6.23 1.41 10.54
C LYS A 98 5.22 1.84 9.48
N TYR A 99 5.70 2.61 8.50
CA TYR A 99 4.86 3.22 7.48
C TYR A 99 5.29 2.85 6.08
N VAL A 100 4.30 2.66 5.21
CA VAL A 100 4.52 2.49 3.77
C VAL A 100 3.88 3.66 3.05
N LEU A 101 4.70 4.49 2.41
CA LEU A 101 4.25 5.71 1.74
C LEU A 101 3.94 5.42 0.27
N LEU A 102 2.68 5.49 -0.11
CA LEU A 102 2.19 5.14 -1.45
C LEU A 102 1.25 6.27 -1.96
N PRO A 103 1.75 7.47 -2.23
CA PRO A 103 0.94 8.63 -2.58
C PRO A 103 0.42 8.61 -4.03
N SER A 104 0.30 7.43 -4.63
CA SER A 104 -0.13 7.27 -6.01
C SER A 104 -1.47 7.95 -6.29
N LYS A 105 -1.58 8.65 -7.42
CA LYS A 105 -2.83 9.26 -7.91
C LYS A 105 -3.87 8.21 -8.32
N ALA A 106 -3.38 7.11 -8.88
CA ALA A 106 -4.24 6.02 -9.36
C ALA A 106 -3.54 4.67 -9.19
N GLU A 107 -4.33 3.65 -8.91
CA GLU A 107 -3.92 2.25 -8.82
C GLU A 107 -4.98 1.34 -9.45
N GLY A 108 -4.55 0.22 -10.01
CA GLY A 108 -5.48 -0.81 -10.45
C GLY A 108 -6.14 -1.53 -9.27
N LEU A 109 -5.32 -1.99 -8.33
CA LEU A 109 -5.74 -2.63 -7.08
C LEU A 109 -4.96 -2.10 -5.86
N GLY A 110 -3.68 -1.78 -6.03
CA GLY A 110 -2.85 -1.31 -4.93
C GLY A 110 -2.39 -2.44 -4.00
N LEU A 111 -1.97 -3.58 -4.57
CA LEU A 111 -1.46 -4.73 -3.80
C LEU A 111 -0.46 -4.34 -2.70
N PRO A 112 0.51 -3.45 -2.94
CA PRO A 112 1.45 -3.03 -1.90
C PRO A 112 0.80 -2.46 -0.64
N MET A 113 -0.37 -1.83 -0.75
CA MET A 113 -1.11 -1.32 0.41
C MET A 113 -1.67 -2.47 1.26
N ILE A 114 -2.20 -3.51 0.60
CA ILE A 114 -2.78 -4.67 1.27
C ILE A 114 -1.67 -5.54 1.87
N GLU A 115 -0.57 -5.76 1.14
CA GLU A 115 0.63 -6.46 1.62
C GLU A 115 1.20 -5.79 2.87
N ALA A 116 1.34 -4.47 2.85
CA ALA A 116 1.78 -3.69 4.00
C ALA A 116 0.89 -3.92 5.23
N MET A 117 -0.44 -3.85 5.06
CA MET A 117 -1.39 -4.06 6.14
C MET A 117 -1.31 -5.48 6.71
N ILE A 118 -1.19 -6.51 5.87
CA ILE A 118 -1.02 -7.90 6.30
C ILE A 118 0.23 -8.06 7.17
N CYS A 119 1.33 -7.41 6.79
CA CYS A 119 2.59 -7.42 7.54
C CYS A 119 2.61 -6.45 8.74
N GLY A 120 1.50 -5.80 9.03
CA GLY A 120 1.37 -4.86 10.15
C GLY A 120 2.10 -3.53 9.95
N SER A 121 2.41 -3.13 8.72
CA SER A 121 2.79 -1.76 8.36
C SER A 121 1.56 -0.94 8.05
N ILE A 122 1.59 0.34 8.35
CA ILE A 122 0.48 1.25 8.07
C ILE A 122 0.73 1.93 6.71
N PRO A 123 -0.08 1.65 5.67
CA PRO A 123 0.04 2.36 4.41
C PRO A 123 -0.53 3.77 4.54
N ILE A 124 0.15 4.75 3.97
CA ILE A 124 -0.33 6.14 3.83
C ILE A 124 -0.45 6.44 2.35
N THR A 125 -1.64 6.86 1.93
CA THR A 125 -1.94 7.18 0.53
C THR A 125 -2.76 8.46 0.40
N CYS A 126 -3.01 8.88 -0.84
CA CYS A 126 -3.68 10.15 -1.13
C CYS A 126 -5.17 9.99 -1.44
N SER A 127 -5.96 10.99 -1.07
CA SER A 127 -7.43 11.02 -1.16
C SER A 127 -7.97 10.98 -2.59
N ASP A 128 -7.17 11.32 -3.58
CA ASP A 128 -7.53 11.24 -5.00
C ASP A 128 -7.26 9.85 -5.61
N ASN A 129 -6.64 8.93 -4.85
CA ASN A 129 -6.57 7.51 -5.22
C ASN A 129 -7.88 6.81 -4.86
N LEU A 130 -8.81 6.77 -5.81
CA LEU A 130 -10.15 6.21 -5.59
C LEU A 130 -10.14 4.71 -5.32
N THR A 131 -9.15 3.97 -5.84
CA THR A 131 -8.99 2.54 -5.56
C THR A 131 -8.60 2.32 -4.10
N ALA A 132 -7.74 3.14 -3.54
CA ALA A 132 -7.35 3.04 -2.13
C ALA A 132 -8.54 3.17 -1.17
N LYS A 133 -9.52 4.02 -1.51
CA LYS A 133 -10.75 4.19 -0.71
C LYS A 133 -11.62 2.93 -0.62
N GLU A 134 -11.43 1.97 -1.53
CA GLU A 134 -12.15 0.69 -1.47
C GLU A 134 -11.58 -0.25 -0.40
N PHE A 135 -10.29 -0.10 -0.04
CA PHE A 135 -9.55 -1.09 0.74
C PHE A 135 -8.94 -0.57 2.03
N LEU A 136 -8.69 0.75 2.12
CA LEU A 136 -8.04 1.31 3.31
C LEU A 136 -9.04 1.98 4.25
N PRO A 137 -8.76 1.92 5.57
CA PRO A 137 -9.38 2.83 6.52
C PRO A 137 -9.16 4.29 6.10
N THR A 138 -10.19 5.12 6.25
CA THR A 138 -10.10 6.55 5.89
C THR A 138 -9.00 7.29 6.63
N GLU A 139 -8.67 6.84 7.82
CA GLU A 139 -7.59 7.36 8.67
C GLU A 139 -6.16 7.02 8.17
N PHE A 140 -6.00 6.30 7.06
CA PHE A 140 -4.73 6.08 6.38
C PHE A 140 -4.62 6.89 5.10
N ILE A 141 -5.61 7.73 4.85
CA ILE A 141 -5.74 8.52 3.63
C ILE A 141 -5.61 10.01 3.97
N CYS A 142 -4.78 10.74 3.24
CA CYS A 142 -4.57 12.17 3.43
C CYS A 142 -4.66 12.92 2.09
N ASP A 143 -4.63 14.25 2.11
CA ASP A 143 -4.61 15.03 0.88
C ASP A 143 -3.28 14.89 0.14
N PRO A 144 -3.26 15.03 -1.20
CA PRO A 144 -2.09 14.79 -2.04
C PRO A 144 -1.09 15.96 -2.00
N ASN A 145 -0.56 16.23 -0.80
CA ASN A 145 0.51 17.20 -0.57
C ASN A 145 1.42 16.75 0.59
N SER A 146 2.65 17.24 0.60
CA SER A 146 3.67 16.84 1.58
C SER A 146 3.29 17.17 3.01
N GLN A 147 2.66 18.32 3.27
CA GLN A 147 2.25 18.71 4.62
C GLN A 147 1.16 17.78 5.17
N SER A 148 0.21 17.36 4.35
CA SER A 148 -0.83 16.42 4.76
C SER A 148 -0.27 15.02 5.07
N ILE A 149 0.73 14.55 4.31
CA ILE A 149 1.44 13.31 4.61
C ILE A 149 2.16 13.41 5.97
N ILE A 150 2.85 14.51 6.24
CA ILE A 150 3.55 14.74 7.52
C ILE A 150 2.55 14.76 8.69
N ASN A 151 1.45 15.50 8.54
CA ASN A 151 0.41 15.58 9.55
C ASN A 151 -0.22 14.20 9.81
N GLN A 152 -0.42 13.42 8.75
CA GLN A 152 -0.93 12.06 8.86
C GLN A 152 0.01 11.15 9.63
N ILE A 153 1.32 11.21 9.36
CA ILE A 153 2.34 10.45 10.13
C ILE A 153 2.25 10.81 11.61
N LYS A 154 2.21 12.12 11.96
CA LYS A 154 2.12 12.58 13.35
C LYS A 154 0.86 12.05 14.04
N LYS A 155 -0.29 12.16 13.38
CA LYS A 155 -1.57 11.67 13.90
C LYS A 155 -1.57 10.16 14.15
N LEU A 156 -0.96 9.39 13.26
CA LEU A 156 -0.86 7.93 13.42
C LEU A 156 0.12 7.52 14.53
N GLU A 157 1.14 8.35 14.83
CA GLU A 157 2.05 8.09 15.95
C GLU A 157 1.38 8.22 17.32
N GLU A 158 0.37 9.07 17.47
CA GLU A 158 -0.33 9.28 18.74
C GLU A 158 -0.96 7.99 19.30
N ASN A 159 -1.45 7.10 18.40
CA ASN A 159 -2.08 5.84 18.74
C ASN A 159 -1.58 4.69 17.85
N TYR A 160 -0.26 4.62 17.64
CA TYR A 160 0.34 3.75 16.65
C TYR A 160 -0.07 2.28 16.77
N GLU A 161 -0.06 1.68 17.96
CA GLU A 161 -0.38 0.27 18.14
C GLU A 161 -1.85 -0.04 17.84
N GLU A 162 -2.77 0.87 18.12
CA GLU A 162 -4.18 0.74 17.73
C GLU A 162 -4.32 0.77 16.21
N LYS A 163 -3.65 1.73 15.55
CA LYS A 163 -3.69 1.87 14.09
C LYS A 163 -3.01 0.69 13.37
N ARG A 164 -1.95 0.16 13.96
CA ARG A 164 -1.32 -1.06 13.49
C ARG A 164 -2.26 -2.27 13.55
N LYS A 165 -2.99 -2.46 14.66
CA LYS A 165 -3.99 -3.53 14.79
C LYS A 165 -5.08 -3.39 13.73
N LEU A 166 -5.60 -2.18 13.53
CA LEU A 166 -6.58 -1.88 12.49
C LEU A 166 -6.06 -2.23 11.10
N ALA A 167 -4.80 -1.88 10.77
CA ALA A 167 -4.17 -2.24 9.51
C ALA A 167 -4.16 -3.76 9.31
N ILE A 168 -3.72 -4.53 10.32
CA ILE A 168 -3.67 -5.99 10.26
C ILE A 168 -5.07 -6.60 10.05
N GLU A 169 -6.09 -6.10 10.74
CA GLU A 169 -7.47 -6.57 10.59
C GLU A 169 -7.97 -6.37 9.15
N PHE A 170 -7.76 -5.18 8.59
CA PHE A 170 -8.11 -4.89 7.20
C PHE A 170 -7.31 -5.74 6.21
N GLY A 171 -6.00 -5.88 6.42
CA GLY A 171 -5.15 -6.72 5.58
C GLY A 171 -5.61 -8.18 5.54
N LYS A 172 -5.91 -8.77 6.69
CA LYS A 172 -6.43 -10.15 6.81
C LYS A 172 -7.76 -10.31 6.11
N LYS A 173 -8.69 -9.37 6.30
CA LYS A 173 -10.00 -9.37 5.62
C LYS A 173 -9.84 -9.44 4.11
N TYR A 174 -8.93 -8.65 3.53
CA TYR A 174 -8.72 -8.63 2.09
C TYR A 174 -7.88 -9.81 1.60
N LYS A 175 -6.96 -10.35 2.40
CA LYS A 175 -6.25 -11.58 2.06
C LYS A 175 -7.24 -12.72 1.82
N VAL A 176 -8.20 -12.92 2.71
CA VAL A 176 -9.26 -13.93 2.53
C VAL A 176 -10.13 -13.64 1.31
N GLN A 177 -10.55 -12.38 1.13
CA GLN A 177 -11.40 -11.99 -0.01
C GLN A 177 -10.70 -12.19 -1.36
N PHE A 178 -9.37 -12.11 -1.40
CA PHE A 178 -8.55 -12.25 -2.61
C PHE A 178 -7.84 -13.61 -2.68
N ASP A 179 -8.27 -14.57 -1.88
CA ASP A 179 -7.76 -15.93 -1.93
C ASP A 179 -8.04 -16.56 -3.30
N LYS A 180 -7.02 -17.19 -3.87
CA LYS A 180 -7.10 -17.82 -5.18
C LYS A 180 -8.23 -18.87 -5.25
N LYS A 181 -8.41 -19.65 -4.19
CA LYS A 181 -9.45 -20.69 -4.13
C LYS A 181 -10.85 -20.09 -4.24
N ILE A 182 -11.11 -18.99 -3.51
CA ILE A 182 -12.40 -18.28 -3.57
C ILE A 182 -12.62 -17.68 -4.97
N ILE A 183 -11.55 -17.20 -5.61
CA ILE A 183 -11.60 -16.68 -6.98
C ILE A 183 -11.95 -17.79 -7.95
N ASP A 184 -11.30 -18.93 -7.87
CA ASP A 184 -11.53 -20.07 -8.76
C ASP A 184 -12.98 -20.60 -8.62
N GLU A 185 -13.51 -20.70 -7.41
CA GLU A 185 -14.91 -21.09 -7.16
C GLU A 185 -15.95 -20.10 -7.74
N ARG A 186 -15.60 -18.81 -7.84
CA ARG A 186 -16.48 -17.78 -8.45
C ARG A 186 -16.43 -17.75 -9.96
N ILE A 187 -15.33 -18.18 -10.56
CA ILE A 187 -15.14 -18.20 -12.02
C ILE A 187 -15.66 -19.50 -12.62
N MET A 188 -15.42 -20.60 -11.94
CA MET A 188 -15.86 -21.94 -12.33
C MET A 188 -16.66 -22.56 -11.17
N PRO A 189 -17.93 -22.17 -10.98
CA PRO A 189 -18.76 -22.84 -10.00
C PRO A 189 -18.84 -24.32 -10.40
N SER A 190 -18.53 -25.21 -9.45
CA SER A 190 -18.66 -26.64 -9.61
C SER A 190 -20.09 -26.94 -10.10
N THR A 191 -20.20 -27.53 -11.27
CA THR A 191 -21.45 -28.02 -11.84
C THR A 191 -22.09 -29.09 -10.97
#